data_482f58da5361687d5ead305590c9c88e
#
_entry.id   482f58da5361687d5ead305590c9c88e
#
_cell.length_a   1.000
_cell.length_b   1.000
_cell.length_c   1.000
_cell.angle_alpha   90.00
_cell.angle_beta   90.00
_cell.angle_gamma   90.00
#
_symmetry.space_group_name_H-M   'P 1'
#
loop_
_entity.id
_entity.type
_entity.pdbx_description
1 polymer ?
#
loop_
_entity_poly.entity_id
_entity_poly.type
_entity_poly.pdbx_seq_one_letter_code
_entity_poly.pdbx_strand_id
1 'polypeptide(L)'
;MPLGAAGDLVGKTIEEAVAIRDRLLSNFDKAAQLPAGPERDRLLTVTVVGGGFAGIEVFAELRSLASDLIKDYPELTFEDTHFHLIEAMGRIMPEVSLETSHWVLKNLAERGAQVHLDTQLQSAENGVIQLSTGESFESDLIIWTAGVMANPMLRATDFPLDERGRLRVRADLRVAGDWPKPWEVAPPS
;
A
#
# COMPACT_ATOMS: atom_id res chain seq x y z
N MET A 1 -2.51 -12.09 -10.21
CA MET A 1 -1.55 -12.93 -9.48
C MET A 1 -2.17 -13.27 -8.14
N PRO A 2 -2.18 -14.52 -7.68
CA PRO A 2 -2.47 -14.80 -6.29
C PRO A 2 -1.25 -14.35 -5.47
N LEU A 3 -1.46 -13.33 -4.64
CA LEU A 3 -0.50 -12.91 -3.63
C LEU A 3 -0.41 -14.08 -2.63
N GLY A 4 0.80 -14.54 -2.36
CA GLY A 4 1.04 -15.71 -1.51
C GLY A 4 0.60 -15.48 -0.07
N ALA A 5 0.19 -16.54 0.59
CA ALA A 5 -0.50 -16.59 1.87
C ALA A 5 0.37 -16.22 3.09
N ALA A 6 1.03 -15.09 3.10
CA ALA A 6 1.71 -14.55 4.27
C ALA A 6 1.52 -13.02 4.33
N GLY A 7 0.34 -12.60 4.76
CA GLY A 7 0.18 -11.30 5.41
C GLY A 7 0.17 -10.05 4.52
N ASP A 8 -0.14 -10.16 3.23
CA ASP A 8 -0.32 -8.99 2.38
C ASP A 8 -1.54 -8.17 2.84
N LEU A 9 -1.30 -7.02 3.45
CA LEU A 9 -2.35 -6.13 3.93
C LEU A 9 -2.64 -5.08 2.85
N VAL A 10 -3.91 -4.86 2.54
CA VAL A 10 -4.32 -3.99 1.43
C VAL A 10 -4.69 -2.57 1.87
N GLY A 11 -4.80 -2.31 3.17
CA GLY A 11 -5.04 -0.96 3.72
C GLY A 11 -6.33 -0.29 3.25
N LYS A 12 -7.40 -1.07 2.98
CA LYS A 12 -8.69 -0.56 2.47
C LYS A 12 -9.77 -0.42 3.53
N THR A 13 -9.61 -1.07 4.66
CA THR A 13 -10.59 -1.06 5.76
C THR A 13 -9.92 -0.64 7.05
N ILE A 14 -10.73 -0.27 8.04
CA ILE A 14 -10.24 0.07 9.39
C ILE A 14 -9.57 -1.15 10.03
N GLU A 15 -10.13 -2.33 9.82
CA GLU A 15 -9.58 -3.59 10.34
C GLU A 15 -8.19 -3.87 9.76
N GLU A 16 -7.99 -3.65 8.46
CA GLU A 16 -6.68 -3.77 7.82
C GLU A 16 -5.69 -2.73 8.34
N ALA A 17 -6.12 -1.48 8.54
CA ALA A 17 -5.27 -0.44 9.12
C ALA A 17 -4.84 -0.80 10.56
N VAL A 18 -5.75 -1.35 11.37
CA VAL A 18 -5.44 -1.86 12.71
C VAL A 18 -4.44 -3.02 12.62
N ALA A 19 -4.64 -3.95 11.70
CA ALA A 19 -3.74 -5.10 11.51
C ALA A 19 -2.32 -4.65 11.06
N ILE A 20 -2.22 -3.64 10.19
CA ILE A 20 -0.94 -3.04 9.76
C ILE A 20 -0.21 -2.45 10.98
N ARG A 21 -0.91 -1.63 11.77
CA ARG A 21 -0.36 -1.03 12.99
C ARG A 21 0.11 -2.10 13.98
N ASP A 22 -0.75 -3.06 14.28
CA ASP A 22 -0.46 -4.11 15.27
C ASP A 22 0.69 -5.02 14.81
N ARG A 23 0.83 -5.24 13.50
CA ARG A 23 1.96 -5.96 12.94
C ARG A 23 3.26 -5.17 13.14
N LEU A 24 3.28 -3.87 12.86
CA LEU A 24 4.45 -3.03 13.09
C LEU A 24 4.86 -3.06 14.58
N LEU A 25 3.92 -2.87 15.51
CA LEU A 25 4.19 -2.94 16.95
C LEU A 25 4.78 -4.30 17.35
N SER A 26 4.14 -5.40 16.92
CA SER A 26 4.62 -6.75 17.18
C SER A 26 6.02 -7.01 16.61
N ASN A 27 6.34 -6.43 15.47
CA ASN A 27 7.65 -6.56 14.86
C ASN A 27 8.74 -5.84 15.69
N PHE A 28 8.45 -4.65 16.20
CA PHE A 28 9.35 -3.94 17.11
C PHE A 28 9.57 -4.71 18.41
N ASP A 29 8.52 -5.25 19.04
CA ASP A 29 8.62 -6.09 20.24
C ASP A 29 9.52 -7.30 20.03
N LYS A 30 9.41 -7.97 18.88
CA LYS A 30 10.25 -9.12 18.54
C LYS A 30 11.68 -8.74 18.20
N ALA A 31 11.84 -7.68 17.39
CA ALA A 31 13.15 -7.21 16.94
C ALA A 31 14.03 -6.76 18.13
N ALA A 32 13.44 -6.12 19.14
CA ALA A 32 14.15 -5.72 20.36
C ALA A 32 14.71 -6.90 21.17
N GLN A 33 14.18 -8.11 20.98
CA GLN A 33 14.63 -9.33 21.65
C GLN A 33 15.70 -10.09 20.85
N LEU A 34 15.99 -9.67 19.62
CA LEU A 34 16.93 -10.33 18.72
C LEU A 34 18.27 -9.57 18.65
N PRO A 35 19.38 -10.28 18.50
CA PRO A 35 20.64 -9.65 18.13
C PRO A 35 20.52 -9.02 16.73
N ALA A 36 21.39 -8.05 16.44
CA ALA A 36 21.53 -7.51 15.09
C ALA A 36 21.82 -8.64 14.08
N GLY A 37 21.13 -8.61 12.94
CA GLY A 37 21.24 -9.61 11.89
C GLY A 37 19.99 -9.76 11.05
N PRO A 38 20.01 -10.66 10.04
CA PRO A 38 18.99 -10.72 9.00
C PRO A 38 17.54 -10.89 9.51
N GLU A 39 17.34 -11.64 10.57
CA GLU A 39 16.02 -11.86 11.14
C GLU A 39 15.46 -10.58 11.78
N ARG A 40 16.29 -9.82 12.50
CA ARG A 40 15.92 -8.51 13.06
C ARG A 40 15.68 -7.50 11.94
N ASP A 41 16.56 -7.45 10.93
CA ASP A 41 16.43 -6.53 9.79
C ASP A 41 15.14 -6.79 9.03
N ARG A 42 14.78 -8.05 8.77
CA ARG A 42 13.51 -8.44 8.15
C ARG A 42 12.30 -7.91 8.93
N LEU A 43 12.28 -8.06 10.27
CA LEU A 43 11.17 -7.57 11.11
C LEU A 43 11.04 -6.05 11.06
N LEU A 44 12.16 -5.33 10.94
CA LEU A 44 12.22 -3.86 10.89
C LEU A 44 12.15 -3.31 9.45
N THR A 45 11.93 -4.18 8.45
CA THR A 45 11.74 -3.79 7.06
C THR A 45 10.26 -3.68 6.74
N VAL A 46 9.84 -2.51 6.25
CA VAL A 46 8.49 -2.19 5.80
C VAL A 46 8.51 -1.92 4.30
N THR A 47 7.65 -2.60 3.56
CA THR A 47 7.53 -2.44 2.11
C THR A 47 6.13 -1.98 1.74
N VAL A 48 6.01 -0.84 1.07
CA VAL A 48 4.76 -0.34 0.49
C VAL A 48 4.84 -0.43 -1.02
N VAL A 49 3.84 -1.05 -1.64
CA VAL A 49 3.72 -1.21 -3.09
C VAL A 49 2.64 -0.30 -3.62
N GLY A 50 3.03 0.69 -4.43
CA GLY A 50 2.19 1.71 -5.03
C GLY A 50 2.50 3.10 -4.48
N GLY A 51 2.97 3.99 -5.36
CA GLY A 51 3.35 5.38 -5.07
C GLY A 51 2.23 6.41 -5.31
N GLY A 52 0.96 6.00 -5.33
CA GLY A 52 -0.20 6.90 -5.32
C GLY A 52 -0.42 7.55 -3.96
N PHE A 53 -1.47 8.39 -3.82
CA PHE A 53 -1.78 9.09 -2.56
C PHE A 53 -1.84 8.14 -1.36
N ALA A 54 -2.65 7.07 -1.45
CA ALA A 54 -2.80 6.11 -0.34
C ALA A 54 -1.48 5.46 0.07
N GLY A 55 -0.62 5.12 -0.90
CA GLY A 55 0.69 4.53 -0.62
C GLY A 55 1.62 5.50 0.08
N ILE A 56 1.68 6.74 -0.37
CA ILE A 56 2.49 7.79 0.26
C ILE A 56 2.01 8.11 1.67
N GLU A 57 0.68 8.20 1.90
CA GLU A 57 0.11 8.43 3.22
C GLU A 57 0.45 7.30 4.20
N VAL A 58 0.17 6.05 3.82
CA VAL A 58 0.50 4.87 4.65
C VAL A 58 2.00 4.81 4.93
N PHE A 59 2.84 5.04 3.93
CA PHE A 59 4.29 5.06 4.08
C PHE A 59 4.76 6.11 5.09
N ALA A 60 4.24 7.34 4.96
CA ALA A 60 4.60 8.45 5.85
C ALA A 60 4.15 8.20 7.30
N GLU A 61 2.93 7.69 7.49
CA GLU A 61 2.37 7.38 8.81
C GLU A 61 3.14 6.26 9.51
N LEU A 62 3.44 5.16 8.81
CA LEU A 62 4.20 4.04 9.38
C LEU A 62 5.61 4.46 9.75
N ARG A 63 6.24 5.27 8.91
CA ARG A 63 7.57 5.80 9.20
C ARG A 63 7.55 6.75 10.40
N SER A 64 6.52 7.59 10.52
CA SER A 64 6.34 8.46 11.69
C SER A 64 6.14 7.63 12.96
N LEU A 65 5.26 6.62 12.90
CA LEU A 65 5.02 5.70 14.01
C LEU A 65 6.31 4.97 14.42
N ALA A 66 7.09 4.45 13.47
CA ALA A 66 8.38 3.81 13.76
C ALA A 66 9.36 4.77 14.45
N SER A 67 9.41 6.02 14.00
CA SER A 67 10.24 7.08 14.62
C SER A 67 9.84 7.37 16.08
N ASP A 68 8.57 7.22 16.40
CA ASP A 68 8.09 7.38 17.78
C ASP A 68 8.35 6.13 18.61
N LEU A 69 8.12 4.94 18.05
CA LEU A 69 8.35 3.66 18.72
C LEU A 69 9.80 3.46 19.13
N ILE A 70 10.76 3.85 18.31
CA ILE A 70 12.20 3.74 18.62
C ILE A 70 12.54 4.32 20.00
N LYS A 71 11.83 5.32 20.46
CA LYS A 71 12.08 5.96 21.76
C LYS A 71 11.80 5.04 22.95
N ASP A 72 10.97 4.02 22.74
CA ASP A 72 10.56 3.04 23.75
C ASP A 72 11.42 1.76 23.71
N TYR A 73 12.30 1.63 22.69
CA TYR A 73 13.16 0.45 22.50
C TYR A 73 14.65 0.84 22.50
N PRO A 74 15.32 0.89 23.66
CA PRO A 74 16.73 1.29 23.76
C PRO A 74 17.71 0.35 23.03
N GLU A 75 17.27 -0.87 22.68
CA GLU A 75 18.02 -1.86 21.90
C GLU A 75 18.02 -1.59 20.39
N LEU A 76 17.18 -0.68 19.93
CA LEU A 76 16.99 -0.36 18.52
C LEU A 76 17.34 1.10 18.23
N THR A 77 17.81 1.34 17.01
CA THR A 77 18.02 2.69 16.48
C THR A 77 17.19 2.88 15.24
N PHE A 78 17.01 4.14 14.78
CA PHE A 78 16.25 4.38 13.57
C PHE A 78 16.96 3.83 12.32
N GLU A 79 18.27 3.73 12.35
CA GLU A 79 19.11 3.14 11.31
C GLU A 79 18.86 1.64 11.11
N ASP A 80 18.34 0.95 12.13
CA ASP A 80 17.93 -0.45 12.03
C ASP A 80 16.64 -0.62 11.22
N THR A 81 15.88 0.46 10.96
CA THR A 81 14.62 0.39 10.23
C THR A 81 14.80 0.63 8.74
N HIS A 82 14.15 -0.17 7.91
CA HIS A 82 14.23 -0.08 6.45
C HIS A 82 12.85 0.15 5.85
N PHE A 83 12.69 1.23 5.11
CA PHE A 83 11.43 1.60 4.49
C PHE A 83 11.57 1.65 2.97
N HIS A 84 10.88 0.72 2.27
CA HIS A 84 10.88 0.61 0.82
C HIS A 84 9.52 1.03 0.25
N LEU A 85 9.54 1.90 -0.74
CA LEU A 85 8.39 2.25 -1.56
C LEU A 85 8.66 1.78 -3.00
N ILE A 86 7.81 0.89 -3.51
CA ILE A 86 7.94 0.33 -4.86
C ILE A 86 6.85 0.93 -5.75
N GLU A 87 7.25 1.58 -6.84
CA GLU A 87 6.33 2.19 -7.80
C GLU A 87 6.72 1.78 -9.23
N ALA A 88 5.75 1.21 -9.95
CA ALA A 88 5.93 0.72 -11.31
C ALA A 88 6.12 1.84 -12.35
N MET A 89 5.68 3.05 -12.02
CA MET A 89 5.83 4.23 -12.86
C MET A 89 7.11 5.00 -12.51
N GLY A 90 7.58 5.83 -13.44
CA GLY A 90 8.74 6.72 -13.23
C GLY A 90 8.48 7.91 -12.30
N ARG A 91 7.32 7.94 -11.61
CA ARG A 91 6.98 9.00 -10.65
C ARG A 91 5.94 8.54 -9.64
N ILE A 92 5.98 9.11 -8.45
CA ILE A 92 4.92 8.98 -7.45
C ILE A 92 3.82 10.03 -7.68
N MET A 93 2.63 9.79 -7.12
CA MET A 93 1.50 10.73 -7.08
C MET A 93 1.24 11.36 -8.47
N PRO A 94 0.86 10.57 -9.49
CA PRO A 94 0.70 11.07 -10.86
C PRO A 94 -0.37 12.16 -11.00
N GLU A 95 -1.24 12.32 -10.02
CA GLU A 95 -2.32 13.31 -9.97
C GLU A 95 -1.86 14.72 -9.60
N VAL A 96 -0.66 14.88 -9.02
CA VAL A 96 -0.10 16.19 -8.67
C VAL A 96 0.89 16.69 -9.73
N SER A 97 1.34 17.94 -9.60
CA SER A 97 2.38 18.49 -10.47
C SER A 97 3.70 17.71 -10.33
N LEU A 98 4.53 17.75 -11.36
CA LEU A 98 5.88 17.15 -11.32
C LEU A 98 6.73 17.75 -10.19
N GLU A 99 6.62 19.04 -9.98
CA GLU A 99 7.34 19.74 -8.91
C GLU A 99 6.97 19.21 -7.53
N THR A 100 5.66 19.04 -7.27
CA THR A 100 5.17 18.46 -6.01
C THR A 100 5.65 17.01 -5.85
N SER A 101 5.55 16.20 -6.89
CA SER A 101 6.03 14.81 -6.88
C SER A 101 7.53 14.73 -6.54
N HIS A 102 8.35 15.55 -7.18
CA HIS A 102 9.80 15.63 -6.92
C HIS A 102 10.11 16.13 -5.51
N TRP A 103 9.36 17.12 -5.02
CA TRP A 103 9.51 17.60 -3.65
C TRP A 103 9.23 16.50 -2.62
N VAL A 104 8.15 15.72 -2.82
CA VAL A 104 7.82 14.57 -1.94
C VAL A 104 8.92 13.52 -2.01
N LEU A 105 9.38 13.14 -3.21
CA LEU A 105 10.49 12.17 -3.37
C LEU A 105 11.74 12.61 -2.62
N LYS A 106 12.12 13.87 -2.76
CA LYS A 106 13.28 14.42 -2.05
C LYS A 106 13.11 14.33 -0.53
N ASN A 107 11.94 14.69 0.00
CA ASN A 107 11.62 14.59 1.42
C ASN A 107 11.68 13.15 1.94
N LEU A 108 11.18 12.19 1.16
CA LEU A 108 11.24 10.78 1.53
C LEU A 108 12.70 10.29 1.57
N ALA A 109 13.49 10.63 0.55
CA ALA A 109 14.91 10.25 0.48
C ALA A 109 15.74 10.86 1.62
N GLU A 110 15.55 12.15 1.92
CA GLU A 110 16.23 12.85 3.04
C GLU A 110 15.90 12.22 4.40
N ARG A 111 14.78 11.52 4.49
CA ARG A 111 14.36 10.79 5.68
C ARG A 111 14.76 9.30 5.65
N GLY A 112 15.61 8.88 4.71
CA GLY A 112 16.14 7.52 4.62
C GLY A 112 15.19 6.50 3.96
N ALA A 113 14.15 6.96 3.25
CA ALA A 113 13.30 6.07 2.48
C ALA A 113 14.01 5.58 1.21
N GLN A 114 13.86 4.30 0.90
CA GLN A 114 14.33 3.69 -0.34
C GLN A 114 13.16 3.65 -1.34
N VAL A 115 13.20 4.54 -2.33
CA VAL A 115 12.12 4.63 -3.33
C VAL A 115 12.59 4.02 -4.65
N HIS A 116 11.90 2.97 -5.08
CA HIS A 116 12.15 2.23 -6.31
C HIS A 116 11.13 2.65 -7.36
N LEU A 117 11.51 3.60 -8.23
CA LEU A 117 10.70 4.01 -9.40
C LEU A 117 10.98 3.11 -10.59
N ASP A 118 10.08 3.10 -11.59
CA ASP A 118 10.14 2.24 -12.77
C ASP A 118 10.37 0.76 -12.40
N THR A 119 9.87 0.38 -11.22
CA THR A 119 10.18 -0.91 -10.60
C THR A 119 8.88 -1.64 -10.22
N GLN A 120 8.76 -2.89 -10.67
CA GLN A 120 7.63 -3.75 -10.34
C GLN A 120 8.01 -4.78 -9.29
N LEU A 121 7.10 -5.05 -8.36
CA LEU A 121 7.18 -6.21 -7.49
C LEU A 121 6.88 -7.45 -8.32
N GLN A 122 7.83 -8.39 -8.40
CA GLN A 122 7.68 -9.66 -9.11
C GLN A 122 7.17 -10.77 -8.19
N SER A 123 7.67 -10.83 -6.96
CA SER A 123 7.26 -11.78 -5.92
C SER A 123 7.43 -11.19 -4.53
N ALA A 124 6.61 -11.67 -3.59
CA ALA A 124 6.70 -11.38 -2.16
C ALA A 124 6.50 -12.67 -1.33
N GLU A 125 6.83 -13.83 -1.91
CA GLU A 125 6.61 -15.13 -1.29
C GLU A 125 7.50 -15.29 -0.04
N ASN A 126 6.87 -15.74 1.05
CA ASN A 126 7.54 -15.95 2.36
C ASN A 126 8.28 -14.73 2.90
N GLY A 127 7.83 -13.52 2.53
CA GLY A 127 8.46 -12.27 2.95
C GLY A 127 9.74 -11.91 2.16
N VAL A 128 10.07 -12.66 1.12
CA VAL A 128 11.17 -12.32 0.20
C VAL A 128 10.65 -11.47 -0.94
N ILE A 129 11.03 -10.22 -0.96
CA ILE A 129 10.72 -9.26 -2.03
C ILE A 129 11.67 -9.49 -3.21
N GLN A 130 11.10 -9.65 -4.39
CA GLN A 130 11.86 -9.71 -5.65
C GLN A 130 11.38 -8.59 -6.57
N LEU A 131 12.30 -7.74 -7.00
CA LEU A 131 12.02 -6.61 -7.87
C LEU A 131 12.36 -6.90 -9.34
N SER A 132 11.71 -6.20 -10.25
CA SER A 132 11.97 -6.30 -11.69
C SER A 132 13.39 -5.87 -12.09
N THR A 133 14.09 -5.17 -11.23
CA THR A 133 15.50 -4.78 -11.37
C THR A 133 16.46 -5.93 -11.09
N GLY A 134 15.98 -7.05 -10.52
CA GLY A 134 16.80 -8.16 -10.03
C GLY A 134 17.23 -8.01 -8.57
N GLU A 135 16.94 -6.90 -7.93
CA GLU A 135 17.17 -6.71 -6.51
C GLU A 135 16.21 -7.58 -5.68
N SER A 136 16.70 -8.06 -4.54
CA SER A 136 15.92 -8.88 -3.61
C SER A 136 16.30 -8.55 -2.16
N PHE A 137 15.31 -8.49 -1.28
CA PHE A 137 15.47 -8.28 0.16
C PHE A 137 14.31 -8.92 0.93
N GLU A 138 14.43 -9.04 2.25
CA GLU A 138 13.38 -9.59 3.10
C GLU A 138 12.58 -8.46 3.79
N SER A 139 11.27 -8.65 3.92
CA SER A 139 10.35 -7.72 4.59
C SER A 139 9.24 -8.50 5.27
N ASP A 140 8.97 -8.18 6.54
CA ASP A 140 7.88 -8.83 7.29
C ASP A 140 6.55 -8.08 7.18
N LEU A 141 6.58 -6.78 6.92
CA LEU A 141 5.38 -5.97 6.72
C LEU A 141 5.32 -5.47 5.28
N ILE A 142 4.41 -6.06 4.51
CA ILE A 142 4.19 -5.72 3.09
C ILE A 142 2.78 -5.18 2.94
N ILE A 143 2.65 -3.97 2.37
CA ILE A 143 1.37 -3.29 2.21
C ILE A 143 1.16 -3.02 0.73
N TRP A 144 0.05 -3.51 0.20
CA TRP A 144 -0.34 -3.33 -1.19
C TRP A 144 -1.34 -2.20 -1.34
N THR A 145 -0.93 -1.10 -1.94
CA THR A 145 -1.80 0.05 -2.26
C THR A 145 -1.96 0.27 -3.77
N ALA A 146 -1.26 -0.53 -4.58
CA ALA A 146 -1.27 -0.39 -6.04
C ALA A 146 -2.56 -0.94 -6.65
N GLY A 147 -3.18 -0.13 -7.49
CA GLY A 147 -4.34 -0.48 -8.28
C GLY A 147 -5.66 -0.42 -7.52
N VAL A 148 -6.66 0.12 -8.22
CA VAL A 148 -8.06 0.13 -7.78
C VAL A 148 -8.87 -0.79 -8.70
N MET A 149 -9.58 -1.76 -8.12
CA MET A 149 -10.50 -2.61 -8.87
C MET A 149 -11.94 -2.24 -8.52
N ALA A 150 -12.80 -2.29 -9.53
CA ALA A 150 -14.24 -2.19 -9.31
C ALA A 150 -14.72 -3.34 -8.41
N ASN A 151 -15.65 -3.04 -7.49
CA ASN A 151 -16.22 -4.08 -6.63
C ASN A 151 -16.82 -5.20 -7.50
N PRO A 152 -16.44 -6.47 -7.29
CA PRO A 152 -16.95 -7.59 -8.08
C PRO A 152 -18.48 -7.71 -8.08
N MET A 153 -19.15 -7.21 -7.04
CA MET A 153 -20.61 -7.16 -6.93
C MET A 153 -21.26 -6.47 -8.14
N LEU A 154 -20.60 -5.46 -8.73
CA LEU A 154 -21.15 -4.78 -9.93
C LEU A 154 -21.37 -5.73 -11.10
N ARG A 155 -20.56 -6.79 -11.23
CA ARG A 155 -20.70 -7.79 -12.29
C ARG A 155 -21.95 -8.67 -12.14
N ALA A 156 -22.54 -8.70 -10.95
CA ALA A 156 -23.80 -9.40 -10.66
C ALA A 156 -25.03 -8.50 -10.87
N THR A 157 -24.86 -7.30 -11.42
CA THR A 157 -25.93 -6.34 -11.70
C THR A 157 -26.06 -6.13 -13.20
N ASP A 158 -27.23 -5.61 -13.62
CA ASP A 158 -27.48 -5.22 -15.02
C ASP A 158 -26.92 -3.82 -15.36
N PHE A 159 -26.12 -3.23 -14.50
CA PHE A 159 -25.54 -1.90 -14.74
C PHE A 159 -24.56 -1.91 -15.92
N PRO A 160 -24.50 -0.82 -16.70
CA PRO A 160 -23.54 -0.68 -17.79
C PRO A 160 -22.13 -0.54 -17.23
N LEU A 161 -21.29 -1.54 -17.46
CA LEU A 161 -19.92 -1.57 -17.00
C LEU A 161 -18.95 -1.30 -18.16
N ASP A 162 -17.76 -0.76 -17.83
CA ASP A 162 -16.65 -0.70 -18.76
C ASP A 162 -15.86 -2.04 -18.75
N GLU A 163 -14.82 -2.13 -19.58
CA GLU A 163 -13.98 -3.33 -19.72
C GLU A 163 -13.26 -3.71 -18.40
N ARG A 164 -13.09 -2.76 -17.49
CA ARG A 164 -12.49 -2.95 -16.16
C ARG A 164 -13.53 -3.26 -15.08
N GLY A 165 -14.80 -3.41 -15.45
CA GLY A 165 -15.90 -3.70 -14.52
C GLY A 165 -16.37 -2.49 -13.71
N ARG A 166 -16.00 -1.28 -14.10
CA ARG A 166 -16.44 -0.04 -13.44
C ARG A 166 -17.73 0.43 -14.03
N LEU A 167 -18.60 1.04 -13.21
CA LEU A 167 -19.87 1.60 -13.63
C LEU A 167 -19.65 2.74 -14.63
N ARG A 168 -20.29 2.68 -15.78
CA ARG A 168 -20.32 3.79 -16.72
C ARG A 168 -21.26 4.87 -16.22
N VAL A 169 -20.74 6.09 -16.07
CA VAL A 169 -21.50 7.24 -15.60
C VAL A 169 -21.41 8.41 -16.59
N ARG A 170 -22.39 9.29 -16.53
CA ARG A 170 -22.40 10.58 -17.23
C ARG A 170 -21.53 11.59 -16.45
N ALA A 171 -21.33 12.79 -17.01
CA ALA A 171 -20.58 13.86 -16.34
C ALA A 171 -21.23 14.32 -15.01
N ASP A 172 -22.51 14.12 -14.85
CA ASP A 172 -23.29 14.41 -13.64
C ASP A 172 -23.30 13.23 -12.63
N LEU A 173 -22.46 12.21 -12.87
CA LEU A 173 -22.30 10.98 -12.08
C LEU A 173 -23.53 10.04 -12.09
N ARG A 174 -24.56 10.31 -12.88
CA ARG A 174 -25.65 9.36 -13.08
C ARG A 174 -25.18 8.19 -13.94
N VAL A 175 -25.75 7.02 -13.66
CA VAL A 175 -25.51 5.82 -14.47
C VAL A 175 -25.85 6.10 -15.94
N ALA A 176 -24.98 5.70 -16.85
CA ALA A 176 -25.21 5.84 -18.28
C ALA A 176 -26.34 4.91 -18.73
N GLY A 177 -27.25 5.41 -19.61
CA GLY A 177 -28.43 4.69 -20.04
C GLY A 177 -29.70 5.19 -19.36
N ASP A 178 -30.84 4.59 -19.72
CA ASP A 178 -32.15 4.91 -19.15
C ASP A 178 -32.44 3.98 -17.98
N TRP A 179 -31.92 4.35 -16.85
CA TRP A 179 -32.21 3.64 -15.58
C TRP A 179 -33.38 4.29 -14.88
N PRO A 180 -34.34 3.50 -14.36
CA PRO A 180 -35.42 4.02 -13.56
C PRO A 180 -34.86 4.77 -12.35
N LYS A 181 -35.41 5.94 -12.07
CA LYS A 181 -35.04 6.67 -10.87
C LYS A 181 -35.44 5.85 -9.65
N PRO A 182 -34.67 5.89 -8.55
CA PRO A 182 -34.96 5.08 -7.35
C PRO A 182 -36.38 5.25 -6.80
N TRP A 183 -36.98 6.43 -7.02
CA TRP A 183 -38.36 6.74 -6.62
C TRP A 183 -39.44 6.33 -7.63
N GLU A 184 -39.04 5.85 -8.81
CA GLU A 184 -39.94 5.33 -9.86
C GLU A 184 -40.10 3.80 -9.80
N VAL A 185 -39.28 3.13 -8.92
CA VAL A 185 -39.43 1.70 -8.66
C VAL A 185 -40.58 1.52 -7.69
N ALA A 186 -41.67 0.92 -8.14
CA ALA A 186 -42.78 0.59 -7.24
C ALA A 186 -42.27 -0.26 -6.06
N PRO A 187 -42.79 -0.02 -4.84
CA PRO A 187 -42.43 -0.88 -3.69
C PRO A 187 -42.84 -2.32 -4.01
N PRO A 188 -42.07 -3.31 -3.53
CA PRO A 188 -42.44 -4.71 -3.73
C PRO A 188 -43.83 -4.95 -3.14
N SER A 189 -44.68 -5.60 -3.92
CA SER A 189 -46.05 -6.00 -3.56
C SER A 189 -46.07 -7.01 -2.42
#